data_a46371655ad15075edb2fdc3833acf03
#
_entry.id   a46371655ad15075edb2fdc3833acf03
#
_cell.length_a   1.000
_cell.length_b   1.000
_cell.length_c   1.000
_cell.angle_alpha   90.00
_cell.angle_beta   90.00
_cell.angle_gamma   90.00
#
_symmetry.space_group_name_H-M   'P 1'
#
loop_
_entity.id
_entity.type
_entity.pdbx_description
1 polymer ?
#
loop_
_entity_poly.entity_id
_entity_poly.type
_entity_poly.pdbx_seq_one_letter_code
_entity_poly.pdbx_strand_id
1 'polypeptide(L)'
;MFSIEASDAERLIKISWSGQVDSDEMRRCAEEIRVTALKMRPGFRVLADMTDLESMDFAGAPYIGSVMDLCVTKQVEHVVRVIPDPRKDIGLNIMSHFRYGSKIRVTICENLPDAMLRLAE
;
A
#
# COMPACT_ATOMS: atom_id res chain seq x y z
N MET A 1 3.03 -9.87 10.11
CA MET A 1 1.62 -9.61 10.47
C MET A 1 1.10 -8.41 9.72
N PHE A 2 -0.11 -8.47 9.24
CA PHE A 2 -0.73 -7.34 8.54
C PHE A 2 -2.12 -7.05 9.12
N SER A 3 -2.60 -5.83 8.92
CA SER A 3 -3.98 -5.44 9.20
C SER A 3 -4.49 -4.51 8.10
N ILE A 4 -5.80 -4.59 7.83
CA ILE A 4 -6.46 -3.77 6.81
C ILE A 4 -7.69 -3.13 7.43
N GLU A 5 -7.76 -1.81 7.32
CA GLU A 5 -8.92 -1.03 7.74
C GLU A 5 -9.41 -0.23 6.55
N ALA A 6 -10.71 -0.20 6.34
CA ALA A 6 -11.29 0.54 5.23
C ALA A 6 -12.43 1.41 5.72
N SER A 7 -12.49 2.64 5.19
CA SER A 7 -13.58 3.57 5.42
C SER A 7 -14.07 4.12 4.09
N ASP A 8 -15.28 3.76 3.69
CA ASP A 8 -15.88 4.30 2.47
C ASP A 8 -16.22 5.79 2.65
N ALA A 9 -16.61 6.19 3.86
CA ALA A 9 -16.86 7.60 4.17
C ALA A 9 -15.61 8.47 4.01
N GLU A 10 -14.46 7.97 4.44
CA GLU A 10 -13.18 8.68 4.30
C GLU A 10 -12.50 8.40 2.96
N ARG A 11 -13.02 7.45 2.19
CA ARG A 11 -12.46 7.01 0.92
C ARG A 11 -10.99 6.62 1.09
N LEU A 12 -10.76 5.72 2.04
CA LEU A 12 -9.42 5.34 2.45
C LEU A 12 -9.35 3.85 2.80
N ILE A 13 -8.32 3.19 2.31
CA ILE A 13 -7.89 1.87 2.78
C ILE A 13 -6.54 2.06 3.46
N LYS A 14 -6.45 1.63 4.71
CA LYS A 14 -5.21 1.63 5.48
C LYS A 14 -4.70 0.20 5.61
N ILE A 15 -3.46 -0.03 5.20
CA ILE A 15 -2.78 -1.31 5.28
C ILE A 15 -1.56 -1.13 6.17
N SER A 16 -1.39 -2.00 7.16
CA SER A 16 -0.23 -1.97 8.06
C SER A 16 0.46 -3.32 8.05
N TRP A 17 1.79 -3.32 8.02
CA TRP A 17 2.60 -4.52 8.14
C TRP A 17 3.55 -4.40 9.31
N SER A 18 3.79 -5.52 10.00
CA SER A 18 4.75 -5.58 11.10
C SER A 18 5.51 -6.90 11.09
N GLY A 19 6.73 -6.87 11.63
CA GLY A 19 7.59 -8.03 11.76
C GLY A 19 8.11 -8.54 10.42
N GLN A 20 8.33 -9.84 10.35
CA GLN A 20 8.77 -10.52 9.14
C GLN A 20 7.54 -11.02 8.37
N VAL A 21 7.40 -10.56 7.13
CA VAL A 21 6.24 -10.89 6.28
C VAL A 21 6.70 -11.85 5.19
N ASP A 22 6.21 -13.09 5.24
CA ASP A 22 6.55 -14.10 4.22
C ASP A 22 5.61 -14.02 3.00
N SER A 23 5.92 -14.82 1.98
CA SER A 23 5.15 -14.77 0.73
C SER A 23 3.69 -15.24 0.90
N ASP A 24 3.44 -16.19 1.79
CA ASP A 24 2.07 -16.65 2.06
C ASP A 24 1.25 -15.55 2.72
N GLU A 25 1.83 -14.83 3.67
CA GLU A 25 1.18 -13.70 4.32
C GLU A 25 0.90 -12.58 3.33
N MET A 26 1.84 -12.30 2.41
CA MET A 26 1.63 -11.32 1.35
C MET A 26 0.49 -11.73 0.41
N ARG A 27 0.38 -13.02 0.08
CA ARG A 27 -0.72 -13.56 -0.71
C ARG A 27 -2.07 -13.33 -0.01
N ARG A 28 -2.14 -13.64 1.28
CA ARG A 28 -3.37 -13.46 2.07
C ARG A 28 -3.74 -11.98 2.18
N CYS A 29 -2.75 -11.13 2.38
CA CYS A 29 -2.94 -9.68 2.43
C CYS A 29 -3.49 -9.15 1.09
N ALA A 30 -2.89 -9.57 -0.03
CA ALA A 30 -3.34 -9.16 -1.35
C ALA A 30 -4.79 -9.58 -1.61
N GLU A 31 -5.18 -10.78 -1.22
CA GLU A 31 -6.55 -11.27 -1.39
C GLU A 31 -7.54 -10.45 -0.54
N GLU A 32 -7.17 -10.14 0.69
CA GLU A 32 -8.03 -9.33 1.56
C GLU A 32 -8.16 -7.90 1.05
N ILE A 33 -7.09 -7.31 0.52
CA ILE A 33 -7.14 -6.00 -0.13
C ILE A 33 -8.07 -6.05 -1.35
N ARG A 34 -7.98 -7.10 -2.16
CA ARG A 34 -8.83 -7.27 -3.33
C ARG A 34 -10.32 -7.27 -2.94
N VAL A 35 -10.69 -8.07 -1.96
CA VAL A 35 -12.07 -8.15 -1.47
C VAL A 35 -12.54 -6.80 -0.93
N THR A 36 -11.70 -6.13 -0.15
CA THR A 36 -12.01 -4.83 0.44
C THR A 36 -12.19 -3.75 -0.64
N ALA A 37 -11.28 -3.70 -1.61
CA ALA A 37 -11.31 -2.71 -2.68
C ALA A 37 -12.53 -2.87 -3.59
N LEU A 38 -12.99 -4.10 -3.81
CA LEU A 38 -14.18 -4.35 -4.63
C LEU A 38 -15.45 -3.76 -4.03
N LYS A 39 -15.48 -3.56 -2.72
CA LYS A 39 -16.62 -2.97 -2.01
C LYS A 39 -16.56 -1.45 -1.98
N MET A 40 -15.46 -0.86 -2.38
CA MET A 40 -15.27 0.58 -2.35
C MET A 40 -15.51 1.21 -3.72
N ARG A 41 -16.04 2.42 -3.73
CA ARG A 41 -16.16 3.19 -4.96
C ARG A 41 -14.77 3.55 -5.48
N PRO A 42 -14.57 3.59 -6.82
CA PRO A 42 -13.28 3.99 -7.39
C PRO A 42 -12.83 5.37 -6.91
N GLY A 43 -11.51 5.61 -6.96
CA GLY A 43 -10.95 6.91 -6.62
C GLY A 43 -10.66 7.12 -5.15
N PHE A 44 -10.54 6.04 -4.37
CA PHE A 44 -10.14 6.11 -2.97
C PHE A 44 -8.63 6.31 -2.83
N ARG A 45 -8.18 6.55 -1.61
CA ARG A 45 -6.76 6.69 -1.26
C ARG A 45 -6.29 5.45 -0.50
N VAL A 46 -4.99 5.20 -0.54
CA VAL A 46 -4.37 4.06 0.17
C VAL A 46 -3.25 4.58 1.06
N LEU A 47 -3.27 4.19 2.32
CA LEU A 47 -2.16 4.40 3.26
C LEU A 47 -1.51 3.06 3.53
N ALA A 48 -0.24 2.93 3.17
CA ALA A 48 0.56 1.74 3.42
C ALA A 48 1.56 2.05 4.54
N ASP A 49 1.26 1.59 5.75
CA ASP A 49 2.06 1.84 6.93
C ASP A 49 3.03 0.69 7.18
N MET A 50 4.30 0.96 6.97
CA MET A 50 5.40 0.00 7.16
C MET A 50 6.31 0.39 8.32
N THR A 51 5.76 1.16 9.29
CA THR A 51 6.55 1.62 10.44
C THR A 51 7.21 0.47 11.19
N ASP A 52 6.48 -0.61 11.41
CA ASP A 52 6.94 -1.75 12.21
C ASP A 52 7.38 -2.94 11.36
N LEU A 53 7.50 -2.77 10.06
CA LEU A 53 7.96 -3.82 9.16
C LEU A 53 9.47 -4.06 9.33
N GLU A 54 9.84 -5.31 9.61
CA GLU A 54 11.24 -5.72 9.67
C GLU A 54 11.76 -6.18 8.31
N SER A 55 10.99 -7.05 7.65
CA SER A 55 11.37 -7.59 6.35
C SER A 55 10.17 -8.12 5.59
N MET A 56 10.28 -8.13 4.26
CA MET A 56 9.35 -8.79 3.34
C MET A 56 10.10 -9.80 2.50
N ASP A 57 9.53 -11.01 2.36
CA ASP A 57 10.10 -12.04 1.50
C ASP A 57 9.95 -11.60 0.03
N PHE A 58 11.06 -11.56 -0.67
CA PHE A 58 11.10 -11.19 -2.08
C PHE A 58 10.19 -12.08 -2.96
N ALA A 59 9.98 -13.33 -2.56
CA ALA A 59 9.07 -14.24 -3.27
C ALA A 59 7.62 -13.76 -3.29
N GLY A 60 7.26 -12.84 -2.39
CA GLY A 60 5.92 -12.23 -2.36
C GLY A 60 5.72 -11.05 -3.31
N ALA A 61 6.76 -10.61 -4.03
CA ALA A 61 6.68 -9.46 -4.92
C ALA A 61 5.53 -9.54 -5.95
N PRO A 62 5.21 -10.72 -6.55
CA PRO A 62 4.07 -10.80 -7.46
C PRO A 62 2.73 -10.41 -6.84
N TYR A 63 2.54 -10.68 -5.56
CA TYR A 63 1.32 -10.31 -4.84
C TYR A 63 1.22 -8.80 -4.64
N ILE A 64 2.34 -8.16 -4.32
CA ILE A 64 2.41 -6.69 -4.25
C ILE A 64 2.09 -6.10 -5.61
N GLY A 65 2.64 -6.65 -6.69
CA GLY A 65 2.33 -6.23 -8.05
C GLY A 65 0.84 -6.32 -8.38
N SER A 66 0.18 -7.39 -7.94
CA SER A 66 -1.27 -7.56 -8.13
C SER A 66 -2.05 -6.47 -7.40
N VAL A 67 -1.63 -6.09 -6.19
CA VAL A 67 -2.26 -4.99 -5.44
C VAL A 67 -2.08 -3.67 -6.20
N MET A 68 -0.89 -3.42 -6.74
CA MET A 68 -0.65 -2.20 -7.52
C MET A 68 -1.51 -2.14 -8.77
N ASP A 69 -1.66 -3.27 -9.48
CA ASP A 69 -2.53 -3.35 -10.66
C ASP A 69 -3.99 -3.08 -10.29
N LEU A 70 -4.43 -3.60 -9.16
CA LEU A 70 -5.77 -3.35 -8.63
C LEU A 70 -5.98 -1.86 -8.33
N CYS A 71 -4.98 -1.19 -7.76
CA CYS A 71 -5.04 0.24 -7.50
C CYS A 71 -5.23 1.04 -8.80
N VAL A 72 -4.56 0.66 -9.87
CA VAL A 72 -4.75 1.29 -11.18
C VAL A 72 -6.19 1.05 -11.69
N THR A 73 -6.68 -0.19 -11.62
CA THR A 73 -8.02 -0.55 -12.07
C THR A 73 -9.11 0.22 -11.29
N LYS A 74 -8.92 0.38 -9.98
CA LYS A 74 -9.87 1.09 -9.12
C LYS A 74 -9.64 2.60 -9.11
N GLN A 75 -8.73 3.11 -9.93
CA GLN A 75 -8.46 4.55 -10.07
C GLN A 75 -8.11 5.19 -8.74
N VAL A 76 -7.25 4.52 -7.96
CA VAL A 76 -6.75 5.06 -6.69
C VAL A 76 -6.13 6.42 -6.95
N GLU A 77 -6.54 7.41 -6.15
CA GLU A 77 -6.13 8.80 -6.33
C GLU A 77 -4.72 9.05 -5.81
N HIS A 78 -4.41 8.49 -4.65
CA HIS A 78 -3.17 8.77 -3.95
C HIS A 78 -2.77 7.56 -3.10
N VAL A 79 -1.51 7.13 -3.21
CA VAL A 79 -0.91 6.12 -2.34
C VAL A 79 0.14 6.82 -1.48
N VAL A 80 -0.02 6.74 -0.17
CA VAL A 80 0.96 7.27 0.79
C VAL A 80 1.61 6.09 1.50
N ARG A 81 2.93 6.00 1.46
CA ARG A 81 3.69 4.98 2.19
C ARG A 81 4.44 5.59 3.35
N VAL A 82 4.38 4.92 4.50
CA VAL A 82 5.19 5.27 5.66
C VAL A 82 6.33 4.28 5.75
N ILE A 83 7.54 4.75 5.51
CA ILE A 83 8.75 3.93 5.50
C ILE A 83 9.84 4.68 6.27
N PRO A 84 10.10 4.30 7.54
CA PRO A 84 11.10 4.99 8.36
C PRO A 84 12.53 4.88 7.80
N ASP A 85 12.85 3.77 7.12
CA ASP A 85 14.14 3.57 6.50
C ASP A 85 13.97 3.56 4.97
N PRO A 86 14.36 4.66 4.27
CA PRO A 86 14.21 4.74 2.82
C PRO A 86 14.89 3.64 2.03
N ARG A 87 15.93 3.01 2.59
CA ARG A 87 16.64 1.91 1.92
C ARG A 87 15.76 0.69 1.73
N LYS A 88 14.72 0.53 2.55
CA LYS A 88 13.78 -0.59 2.43
C LYS A 88 12.74 -0.39 1.33
N ASP A 89 12.66 0.81 0.76
CA ASP A 89 11.64 1.17 -0.23
C ASP A 89 12.09 1.00 -1.68
N ILE A 90 13.35 0.70 -1.93
CA ILE A 90 13.90 0.70 -3.28
C ILE A 90 13.09 -0.19 -4.23
N GLY A 91 12.81 -1.43 -3.81
CA GLY A 91 12.04 -2.38 -4.62
C GLY A 91 10.61 -1.92 -4.88
N LEU A 92 9.94 -1.37 -3.85
CA LEU A 92 8.57 -0.87 -3.97
C LEU A 92 8.51 0.35 -4.88
N ASN A 93 9.50 1.23 -4.80
CA ASN A 93 9.58 2.40 -5.69
C ASN A 93 9.72 2.00 -7.14
N ILE A 94 10.58 1.03 -7.43
CA ILE A 94 10.77 0.52 -8.78
C ILE A 94 9.46 -0.09 -9.30
N MET A 95 8.82 -0.94 -8.53
CA MET A 95 7.55 -1.55 -8.90
C MET A 95 6.46 -0.50 -9.16
N SER A 96 6.36 0.51 -8.29
CA SER A 96 5.38 1.59 -8.44
C SER A 96 5.61 2.38 -9.71
N HIS A 97 6.87 2.69 -10.03
CA HIS A 97 7.21 3.43 -11.23
C HIS A 97 6.72 2.71 -12.49
N PHE A 98 6.96 1.40 -12.57
CA PHE A 98 6.55 0.61 -13.73
C PHE A 98 5.03 0.37 -13.80
N ARG A 99 4.38 0.17 -12.66
CA ARG A 99 2.96 -0.20 -12.65
C ARG A 99 2.02 1.00 -12.62
N TYR A 100 2.36 2.04 -11.88
CA TYR A 100 1.53 3.23 -11.78
C TYR A 100 1.83 4.25 -12.88
N GLY A 101 3.11 4.39 -13.26
CA GLY A 101 3.52 5.45 -14.18
C GLY A 101 3.08 6.81 -13.64
N SER A 102 2.37 7.58 -14.43
CA SER A 102 1.80 8.87 -14.05
C SER A 102 0.34 8.77 -13.58
N LYS A 103 -0.23 7.57 -13.51
CA LYS A 103 -1.67 7.40 -13.23
C LYS A 103 -2.02 7.60 -11.76
N ILE A 104 -1.10 7.27 -10.85
CA ILE A 104 -1.33 7.34 -9.42
C ILE A 104 -0.24 8.19 -8.78
N ARG A 105 -0.67 9.16 -7.96
CA ARG A 105 0.24 9.95 -7.15
C ARG A 105 0.75 9.09 -5.99
N VAL A 106 2.07 9.03 -5.80
CA VAL A 106 2.72 8.30 -4.71
C VAL A 106 3.52 9.27 -3.86
N THR A 107 3.30 9.22 -2.55
CA THR A 107 4.05 10.02 -1.58
C THR A 107 4.66 9.08 -0.55
N ILE A 108 5.94 9.29 -0.22
CA ILE A 108 6.66 8.50 0.76
C ILE A 108 6.98 9.39 1.95
N CYS A 109 6.61 8.93 3.14
CA CYS A 109 6.83 9.64 4.40
C CYS A 109 7.64 8.77 5.36
N GLU A 110 8.34 9.41 6.29
CA GLU A 110 9.14 8.70 7.27
C GLU A 110 8.36 8.32 8.53
N ASN A 111 7.21 8.95 8.75
CA ASN A 111 6.39 8.72 9.94
C ASN A 111 4.91 8.89 9.63
N LEU A 112 4.08 8.34 10.51
CA LEU A 112 2.62 8.37 10.35
C LEU A 112 2.02 9.78 10.43
N PRO A 113 2.44 10.67 11.35
CA PRO A 113 1.90 12.03 11.39
C PRO A 113 2.06 12.79 10.07
N ASP A 114 3.24 12.69 9.43
CA ASP A 114 3.46 13.31 8.12
C ASP A 114 2.57 12.70 7.05
N ALA A 115 2.40 11.38 7.09
CA ALA A 115 1.54 10.68 6.14
C ALA A 115 0.08 11.15 6.25
N MET A 116 -0.42 11.34 7.45
CA MET A 116 -1.79 11.83 7.68
C MET A 116 -1.98 13.23 7.12
N LEU A 117 -0.96 14.10 7.23
CA LEU A 117 -0.99 15.43 6.62
C LEU A 117 -1.04 15.34 5.09
N ARG A 118 -0.27 14.43 4.51
CA ARG A 118 -0.24 14.24 3.06
C ARG A 118 -1.55 13.68 2.51
N LEU A 119 -2.19 12.80 3.28
CA LEU A 119 -3.49 12.26 2.89
C LEU A 119 -4.59 13.32 2.85
N ALA A 120 -4.46 14.37 3.67
CA ALA A 120 -5.43 15.46 3.73
C ALA A 120 -5.31 16.46 2.57
N GLU A 121 -4.24 16.38 1.80
CA GLU A 121 -4.01 17.29 0.66
C GLU A 121 -4.97 17.04 -0.50
#